data_d33ee4f2beead6b2fedfddcb32b4b788
#
_entry.id   d33ee4f2beead6b2fedfddcb32b4b788
#
_cell.length_a   1.000
_cell.length_b   1.000
_cell.length_c   1.000
_cell.angle_alpha   90.00
_cell.angle_beta   90.00
_cell.angle_gamma   90.00
#
_symmetry.space_group_name_H-M   'P 1'
#
loop_
_entity.id
_entity.type
_entity.pdbx_description
1 polymer ?
#
loop_
_entity_poly.entity_id
_entity_poly.type
_entity_poly.pdbx_seq_one_letter_code
_entity_poly.pdbx_strand_id
1 'polypeptide(L)'
;VWACPWAGLGRAHAEGLVHGTPAARLAAATHCVTCHALPDPRHLDRPTWTNELLPKMRVMVGLEPPTTEAGFRDIDLLRAGKAFPEKPLMTRAAFDLAASWFVDNAPDSLASIQEPGRIRVELAGFDVVALKERHDPPLTTLARIDAAGRRVFLGDVGFQGYNVLGPGLDIREGNKLGNIPVALDVDGADDWVACIGHFFPREEPRGQVLRMRRRPDGSYGRIDVASGLPRLSDIRVADLNGDGVRDFALCVYGNFIGRFSWWEGKGNDRWDEHVLLDKPGAVRCVPVDFNRDGKLDLLVLVAQWTESLFLFEGDARGGFTRRTLFQKPPSWGHSGMDVADFNGDGWPDVVVANGDNADFPTSPPRPHHGVRLYLNRGGARVEEAWFGPMNGAYRLAARDFDMDGDLDIAATSFFPDYERSPREGFLLFTNAGGKERWDFQMATFRQSVAGRWLAMDAGDVDGDGDEDIVLGSLVRMPTAVPSKLKEQWEKQGPSMVLLRNRAR
;
A
#
# COMPACT_ATOMS: atom_id res chain seq x y z
N VAL A 1 7.11 21.55 -28.81
CA VAL A 1 5.84 22.29 -28.83
C VAL A 1 4.72 21.26 -28.80
N TRP A 2 4.31 20.79 -27.60
CA TRP A 2 3.09 20.00 -27.44
C TRP A 2 2.24 20.70 -26.39
N ALA A 3 1.09 21.19 -26.84
CA ALA A 3 0.09 21.82 -26.00
C ALA A 3 -0.56 20.78 -25.10
N CYS A 4 -0.62 21.05 -23.80
CA CYS A 4 -1.28 20.28 -22.76
C CYS A 4 -2.80 20.59 -22.82
N PRO A 5 -3.70 19.61 -23.04
CA PRO A 5 -5.16 19.83 -23.03
C PRO A 5 -5.73 19.51 -21.65
N TRP A 6 -5.53 20.38 -20.68
CA TRP A 6 -6.22 20.30 -19.38
C TRP A 6 -6.70 21.68 -18.94
N ALA A 7 -7.67 22.22 -19.71
CA ALA A 7 -8.51 23.31 -19.27
C ALA A 7 -9.93 22.76 -19.10
N GLY A 8 -10.32 22.50 -17.86
CA GLY A 8 -11.70 22.25 -17.50
C GLY A 8 -11.91 21.00 -16.68
N LEU A 9 -11.79 21.11 -15.34
CA LEU A 9 -12.58 20.36 -14.37
C LEU A 9 -12.29 20.92 -12.95
N GLY A 10 -13.38 21.36 -12.27
CA GLY A 10 -13.40 21.48 -10.81
C GLY A 10 -13.18 22.88 -10.22
N ARG A 11 -14.10 23.83 -10.48
CA ARG A 11 -14.36 24.90 -9.52
C ARG A 11 -15.20 24.32 -8.39
N ALA A 12 -14.58 24.03 -7.26
CA ALA A 12 -15.17 24.13 -5.92
C ALA A 12 -14.08 23.83 -4.89
N HIS A 13 -13.55 24.83 -4.24
CA HIS A 13 -13.39 24.97 -2.79
C HIS A 13 -12.52 26.18 -2.48
N ALA A 14 -13.12 27.13 -1.78
CA ALA A 14 -12.56 28.19 -0.96
C ALA A 14 -11.28 28.88 -1.48
N GLU A 15 -11.44 30.05 -2.04
CA GLU A 15 -10.40 31.07 -2.19
C GLU A 15 -9.90 31.49 -0.78
N GLY A 16 -8.99 30.68 -0.22
CA GLY A 16 -8.10 31.11 0.82
C GLY A 16 -7.05 32.03 0.18
N LEU A 17 -6.83 33.19 0.73
CA LEU A 17 -5.80 34.16 0.32
C LEU A 17 -4.47 33.41 0.11
N VAL A 18 -4.00 33.33 -1.15
CA VAL A 18 -2.71 32.77 -1.50
C VAL A 18 -1.64 33.74 -1.02
N HIS A 19 -0.95 33.41 0.06
CA HIS A 19 0.21 34.13 0.56
C HIS A 19 1.44 33.73 -0.31
N GLY A 20 2.32 34.68 -0.57
CA GLY A 20 3.53 34.49 -1.40
C GLY A 20 3.45 35.21 -2.75
N THR A 21 4.64 35.49 -3.28
CA THR A 21 4.73 36.21 -4.54
C THR A 21 4.31 35.34 -5.73
N PRO A 22 3.74 35.89 -6.81
CA PRO A 22 3.48 35.18 -8.05
C PRO A 22 4.73 34.46 -8.61
N ALA A 23 5.90 35.07 -8.39
CA ALA A 23 7.20 34.50 -8.78
C ALA A 23 7.54 33.22 -8.01
N ALA A 24 7.25 33.15 -6.71
CA ALA A 24 7.48 31.95 -5.91
C ALA A 24 6.61 30.77 -6.36
N ARG A 25 5.31 31.03 -6.61
CA ARG A 25 4.40 30.03 -7.18
C ARG A 25 4.85 29.56 -8.57
N LEU A 26 5.27 30.47 -9.43
CA LEU A 26 5.77 30.14 -10.76
C LEU A 26 7.05 29.29 -10.66
N ALA A 27 7.98 29.61 -9.76
CA ALA A 27 9.19 28.81 -9.53
C ALA A 27 8.85 27.39 -9.09
N ALA A 28 7.93 27.23 -8.13
CA ALA A 28 7.45 25.91 -7.70
C ALA A 28 6.79 25.15 -8.87
N ALA A 29 5.88 25.78 -9.61
CA ALA A 29 5.18 25.18 -10.74
C ALA A 29 6.09 24.85 -11.93
N THR A 30 7.26 25.50 -12.04
CA THR A 30 8.23 25.24 -13.11
C THR A 30 9.21 24.13 -12.75
N HIS A 31 9.70 24.13 -11.51
CA HIS A 31 10.81 23.27 -11.13
C HIS A 31 10.38 22.03 -10.33
N CYS A 32 9.36 22.13 -9.47
CA CYS A 32 8.96 21.01 -8.60
C CYS A 32 8.08 19.97 -9.30
N VAL A 33 7.68 20.18 -10.54
CA VAL A 33 6.86 19.24 -11.35
C VAL A 33 7.70 18.30 -12.23
N THR A 34 9.01 18.43 -12.20
CA THR A 34 9.89 17.62 -13.07
C THR A 34 9.96 16.15 -12.66
N CYS A 35 9.73 15.84 -11.38
CA CYS A 35 9.83 14.50 -10.83
C CYS A 35 8.47 13.91 -10.41
N HIS A 36 7.53 14.74 -9.94
CA HIS A 36 6.25 14.33 -9.42
C HIS A 36 5.19 15.44 -9.59
N ALA A 37 3.92 15.13 -9.33
CA ALA A 37 2.87 16.16 -9.30
C ALA A 37 3.15 17.20 -8.21
N LEU A 38 2.85 18.48 -8.48
CA LEU A 38 3.09 19.57 -7.55
C LEU A 38 2.25 19.36 -6.28
N PRO A 39 2.85 19.24 -5.09
CA PRO A 39 2.12 19.17 -3.85
C PRO A 39 1.40 20.51 -3.55
N ASP A 40 0.22 20.43 -2.94
CA ASP A 40 -0.38 21.61 -2.32
C ASP A 40 0.38 21.92 -1.01
N PRO A 41 0.81 23.17 -0.77
CA PRO A 41 1.46 23.55 0.48
C PRO A 41 0.68 23.17 1.74
N ARG A 42 -0.66 23.10 1.65
CA ARG A 42 -1.57 22.76 2.74
C ARG A 42 -1.61 21.25 3.07
N HIS A 43 -0.96 20.42 2.28
CA HIS A 43 -0.86 18.99 2.56
C HIS A 43 0.04 18.65 3.76
N LEU A 44 0.94 19.55 4.12
CA LEU A 44 1.81 19.43 5.30
C LEU A 44 1.81 20.74 6.07
N ASP A 45 2.10 20.67 7.36
CA ASP A 45 2.31 21.86 8.17
C ASP A 45 3.65 22.54 7.88
N ARG A 46 3.76 23.79 8.26
CA ARG A 46 4.96 24.62 8.04
C ARG A 46 6.22 24.03 8.66
N PRO A 47 6.21 23.52 9.91
CA PRO A 47 7.36 22.85 10.49
C PRO A 47 7.84 21.64 9.69
N THR A 48 6.93 20.80 9.20
CA THR A 48 7.26 19.63 8.38
C THR A 48 7.90 20.04 7.05
N TRP A 49 7.34 21.06 6.36
CA TRP A 49 7.97 21.60 5.16
C TRP A 49 9.38 22.10 5.44
N THR A 50 9.55 22.94 6.48
CA THR A 50 10.79 23.68 6.74
C THR A 50 11.91 22.78 7.27
N ASN A 51 11.58 21.88 8.20
CA ASN A 51 12.58 21.14 8.95
C ASN A 51 12.84 19.73 8.39
N GLU A 52 11.87 19.15 7.67
CA GLU A 52 11.95 17.76 7.22
C GLU A 52 12.07 17.65 5.69
N LEU A 53 11.10 18.21 4.95
CA LEU A 53 10.99 17.91 3.53
C LEU A 53 11.89 18.76 2.63
N LEU A 54 11.88 20.09 2.79
CA LEU A 54 12.68 20.98 1.96
C LEU A 54 14.19 20.72 2.08
N PRO A 55 14.77 20.40 3.25
CA PRO A 55 16.16 19.96 3.35
C PRO A 55 16.45 18.70 2.53
N LYS A 56 15.59 17.68 2.59
CA LYS A 56 15.72 16.47 1.76
C LYS A 56 15.63 16.81 0.26
N MET A 57 14.71 17.70 -0.12
CA MET A 57 14.56 18.11 -1.52
C MET A 57 15.80 18.82 -2.06
N ARG A 58 16.56 19.58 -1.26
CA ARG A 58 17.85 20.16 -1.71
C ARG A 58 18.83 19.10 -2.16
N VAL A 59 18.89 17.98 -1.44
CA VAL A 59 19.69 16.82 -1.83
C VAL A 59 19.14 16.17 -3.10
N MET A 60 17.82 15.94 -3.15
CA MET A 60 17.17 15.28 -4.30
C MET A 60 17.29 16.05 -5.60
N VAL A 61 17.38 17.39 -5.56
CA VAL A 61 17.62 18.22 -6.75
C VAL A 61 19.11 18.49 -7.01
N GLY A 62 20.03 17.88 -6.24
CA GLY A 62 21.47 17.96 -6.45
C GLY A 62 22.14 19.24 -5.97
N LEU A 63 21.47 20.06 -5.14
CA LEU A 63 22.03 21.28 -4.57
C LEU A 63 22.94 21.04 -3.37
N GLU A 64 22.76 19.91 -2.68
CA GLU A 64 23.53 19.48 -1.52
C GLU A 64 23.87 17.99 -1.66
N PRO A 65 25.01 17.52 -1.13
CA PRO A 65 25.35 16.12 -1.13
C PRO A 65 24.44 15.32 -0.17
N PRO A 66 24.14 14.04 -0.47
CA PRO A 66 23.44 13.18 0.47
C PRO A 66 24.32 12.89 1.70
N THR A 67 23.74 13.01 2.88
CA THR A 67 24.39 12.68 4.16
C THR A 67 23.45 11.88 5.05
N THR A 68 24.01 11.21 6.07
CA THR A 68 23.20 10.48 7.06
C THR A 68 22.39 11.42 7.94
N GLU A 69 22.89 12.63 8.22
CA GLU A 69 22.19 13.68 8.96
C GLU A 69 20.97 14.18 8.18
N ALA A 70 21.03 14.22 6.84
CA ALA A 70 19.88 14.51 5.98
C ALA A 70 18.92 13.33 5.84
N GLY A 71 19.15 12.23 6.55
CA GLY A 71 18.27 11.05 6.58
C GLY A 71 18.51 10.03 5.48
N PHE A 72 19.60 10.13 4.70
CA PHE A 72 19.95 9.15 3.67
C PHE A 72 20.83 8.04 4.25
N ARG A 73 20.51 6.80 3.89
CA ARG A 73 21.29 5.61 4.25
C ARG A 73 21.82 4.94 2.98
N ASP A 74 22.82 4.08 3.13
CA ASP A 74 23.39 3.30 2.02
C ASP A 74 23.79 4.18 0.82
N ILE A 75 24.40 5.35 1.11
CA ILE A 75 24.65 6.45 0.15
C ILE A 75 25.40 5.96 -1.09
N ASP A 76 26.35 5.03 -0.94
CA ASP A 76 27.11 4.49 -2.06
C ASP A 76 26.24 3.65 -3.00
N LEU A 77 25.28 2.88 -2.43
CA LEU A 77 24.28 2.16 -3.23
C LEU A 77 23.34 3.12 -3.95
N LEU A 78 22.92 4.19 -3.27
CA LEU A 78 22.08 5.23 -3.88
C LEU A 78 22.78 5.94 -5.04
N ARG A 79 24.08 6.22 -4.91
CA ARG A 79 24.89 6.79 -6.01
C ARG A 79 25.05 5.80 -7.16
N ALA A 80 25.37 4.54 -6.87
CA ALA A 80 25.47 3.50 -7.88
C ALA A 80 24.14 3.28 -8.62
N GLY A 81 23.02 3.35 -7.91
CA GLY A 81 21.66 3.27 -8.46
C GLY A 81 21.15 4.56 -9.10
N LYS A 82 22.00 5.61 -9.19
CA LYS A 82 21.65 6.91 -9.80
C LYS A 82 20.41 7.58 -9.18
N ALA A 83 20.23 7.42 -7.87
CA ALA A 83 19.12 8.01 -7.13
C ALA A 83 19.22 9.56 -7.09
N PHE A 84 20.39 10.11 -7.29
CA PHE A 84 20.65 11.56 -7.31
C PHE A 84 21.08 12.05 -8.69
N PRO A 85 20.74 13.28 -9.09
CA PRO A 85 21.16 13.83 -10.35
C PRO A 85 22.67 14.13 -10.34
N GLU A 86 23.34 13.94 -11.47
CA GLU A 86 24.77 14.23 -11.63
C GLU A 86 25.08 15.75 -11.56
N LYS A 87 24.11 16.56 -11.92
CA LYS A 87 24.18 18.03 -11.86
C LYS A 87 22.90 18.58 -11.24
N PRO A 88 22.98 19.73 -10.53
CA PRO A 88 21.78 20.37 -9.98
C PRO A 88 20.71 20.58 -11.05
N LEU A 89 19.47 20.18 -10.73
CA LEU A 89 18.30 20.34 -11.60
C LEU A 89 17.82 21.79 -11.67
N MET A 90 18.25 22.65 -10.73
CA MET A 90 17.91 24.06 -10.65
C MET A 90 18.98 24.83 -9.88
N THR A 91 18.97 26.16 -9.98
CA THR A 91 19.84 27.00 -9.16
C THR A 91 19.34 27.09 -7.72
N ARG A 92 20.25 27.39 -6.77
CA ARG A 92 19.87 27.62 -5.35
C ARG A 92 18.82 28.72 -5.22
N ALA A 93 18.97 29.83 -5.93
CA ALA A 93 18.02 30.93 -5.91
C ALA A 93 16.62 30.51 -6.39
N ALA A 94 16.52 29.67 -7.44
CA ALA A 94 15.25 29.15 -7.93
C ALA A 94 14.61 28.19 -6.90
N PHE A 95 15.43 27.35 -6.24
CA PHE A 95 14.96 26.48 -5.18
C PHE A 95 14.44 27.28 -3.98
N ASP A 96 15.20 28.26 -3.49
CA ASP A 96 14.82 29.07 -2.32
C ASP A 96 13.53 29.86 -2.59
N LEU A 97 13.36 30.37 -3.81
CA LEU A 97 12.13 31.02 -4.27
C LEU A 97 10.93 30.04 -4.31
N ALA A 98 11.12 28.84 -4.85
CA ALA A 98 10.07 27.80 -4.84
C ALA A 98 9.74 27.34 -3.41
N ALA A 99 10.74 27.17 -2.54
CA ALA A 99 10.59 26.78 -1.16
C ALA A 99 9.77 27.79 -0.34
N SER A 100 9.97 29.10 -0.59
CA SER A 100 9.21 30.15 0.08
C SER A 100 7.70 30.02 -0.19
N TRP A 101 7.28 29.60 -1.40
CA TRP A 101 5.87 29.39 -1.70
C TRP A 101 5.24 28.28 -0.83
N PHE A 102 5.95 27.18 -0.58
CA PHE A 102 5.46 26.14 0.30
C PHE A 102 5.37 26.63 1.75
N VAL A 103 6.41 27.28 2.26
CA VAL A 103 6.47 27.76 3.66
C VAL A 103 5.41 28.85 3.93
N ASP A 104 5.25 29.79 3.00
CA ASP A 104 4.31 30.92 3.18
C ASP A 104 2.84 30.49 3.11
N ASN A 105 2.53 29.39 2.39
CA ASN A 105 1.16 28.90 2.19
C ASN A 105 0.82 27.67 3.06
N ALA A 106 1.78 27.10 3.77
CA ALA A 106 1.55 25.98 4.67
C ALA A 106 0.85 26.45 5.95
N PRO A 107 -0.13 25.69 6.47
CA PRO A 107 -0.71 25.95 7.80
C PRO A 107 0.33 25.68 8.90
N ASP A 108 0.14 26.29 10.06
CA ASP A 108 1.01 26.05 11.23
C ASP A 108 0.81 24.65 11.81
N SER A 109 -0.39 24.06 11.64
CA SER A 109 -0.72 22.68 12.03
C SER A 109 -1.84 22.14 11.14
N LEU A 110 -1.90 20.82 11.00
CA LEU A 110 -2.97 20.12 10.27
C LEU A 110 -4.07 19.69 11.25
N ALA A 111 -5.34 19.82 10.82
CA ALA A 111 -6.47 19.34 11.61
C ALA A 111 -6.68 17.82 11.37
N SER A 112 -7.13 17.12 12.43
CA SER A 112 -7.64 15.77 12.27
C SER A 112 -8.92 15.77 11.43
N ILE A 113 -9.08 14.76 10.57
CA ILE A 113 -10.23 14.63 9.66
C ILE A 113 -11.42 13.88 10.26
N GLN A 114 -11.19 13.13 11.34
CA GLN A 114 -12.26 12.36 11.97
C GLN A 114 -12.95 13.14 13.08
N GLU A 115 -14.28 13.09 13.05
CA GLU A 115 -15.12 13.62 14.12
C GLU A 115 -15.35 12.52 15.17
N PRO A 116 -15.11 12.79 16.47
CA PRO A 116 -15.44 11.85 17.54
C PRO A 116 -16.92 11.43 17.45
N GLY A 117 -17.18 10.13 17.47
CA GLY A 117 -18.54 9.58 17.49
C GLY A 117 -19.09 9.10 16.14
N ARG A 118 -18.41 9.30 15.02
CA ARG A 118 -18.85 8.73 13.71
C ARG A 118 -18.64 7.22 13.60
N ILE A 119 -17.69 6.65 14.35
CA ILE A 119 -17.36 5.23 14.29
C ILE A 119 -18.23 4.45 15.28
N ARG A 120 -19.07 3.54 14.79
CA ARG A 120 -19.81 2.61 15.64
C ARG A 120 -18.86 1.55 16.22
N VAL A 121 -18.82 1.43 17.56
CA VAL A 121 -17.94 0.47 18.26
C VAL A 121 -18.67 -0.85 18.51
N GLU A 122 -19.11 -1.44 17.41
CA GLU A 122 -19.73 -2.76 17.37
C GLU A 122 -19.67 -3.25 15.92
N LEU A 123 -18.99 -4.36 15.71
CA LEU A 123 -18.95 -5.02 14.41
C LEU A 123 -20.00 -6.15 14.45
N ALA A 124 -21.23 -5.80 14.08
CA ALA A 124 -22.32 -6.77 14.05
C ALA A 124 -22.00 -7.92 13.08
N GLY A 125 -22.38 -9.13 13.43
CA GLY A 125 -22.16 -10.31 12.58
C GLY A 125 -20.76 -10.90 12.65
N PHE A 126 -19.81 -10.34 13.40
CA PHE A 126 -18.45 -10.87 13.50
C PHE A 126 -18.08 -11.34 14.91
N ASP A 127 -17.50 -12.54 14.97
CA ASP A 127 -16.82 -13.05 16.16
C ASP A 127 -15.32 -12.72 16.09
N VAL A 128 -14.76 -12.26 17.22
CA VAL A 128 -13.33 -11.92 17.31
C VAL A 128 -12.56 -13.11 17.90
N VAL A 129 -11.70 -13.72 17.08
CA VAL A 129 -10.84 -14.84 17.48
C VAL A 129 -9.39 -14.39 17.45
N ALA A 130 -8.73 -14.33 18.59
CA ALA A 130 -7.30 -14.02 18.65
C ALA A 130 -6.46 -15.29 18.55
N LEU A 131 -5.33 -15.23 17.85
CA LEU A 131 -4.31 -16.28 17.83
C LEU A 131 -3.81 -16.52 19.27
N LYS A 132 -3.85 -17.76 19.74
CA LYS A 132 -3.43 -18.13 21.10
C LYS A 132 -1.92 -18.07 21.28
N GLU A 133 -1.17 -18.63 20.32
CA GLU A 133 0.28 -18.60 20.27
C GLU A 133 0.74 -17.27 19.70
N ARG A 134 1.18 -16.40 20.56
CA ARG A 134 1.64 -15.09 20.17
C ARG A 134 3.16 -15.09 19.91
N HIS A 135 3.60 -14.39 18.87
CA HIS A 135 5.01 -14.00 18.72
C HIS A 135 5.32 -12.86 19.72
N ASP A 136 6.50 -12.84 20.32
CA ASP A 136 6.85 -11.87 21.36
C ASP A 136 8.08 -11.03 20.97
N PRO A 137 7.90 -9.73 20.70
CA PRO A 137 6.63 -9.02 20.49
C PRO A 137 5.97 -9.36 19.15
N PRO A 138 4.68 -8.99 18.95
CA PRO A 138 4.03 -9.14 17.65
C PRO A 138 4.70 -8.29 16.56
N LEU A 139 5.24 -8.95 15.52
CA LEU A 139 5.91 -8.30 14.39
C LEU A 139 5.41 -8.89 13.06
N THR A 140 4.09 -9.02 12.92
CA THR A 140 3.45 -9.64 11.76
C THR A 140 3.54 -8.74 10.53
N THR A 141 4.10 -9.28 9.46
CA THR A 141 4.31 -8.58 8.17
C THR A 141 3.42 -9.11 7.05
N LEU A 142 2.90 -10.33 7.22
CA LEU A 142 2.06 -11.01 6.25
C LEU A 142 0.85 -11.61 6.98
N ALA A 143 -0.34 -11.33 6.48
CA ALA A 143 -1.57 -12.05 6.75
C ALA A 143 -2.21 -12.35 5.39
N ARG A 144 -2.51 -13.63 5.11
CA ARG A 144 -3.11 -14.08 3.85
C ARG A 144 -4.08 -15.21 4.10
N ILE A 145 -5.24 -15.19 3.45
CA ILE A 145 -6.22 -16.28 3.42
C ILE A 145 -6.08 -17.03 2.10
N ASP A 146 -6.01 -18.34 2.18
CA ASP A 146 -6.24 -19.27 1.09
C ASP A 146 -7.56 -19.99 1.35
N ALA A 147 -8.64 -19.44 0.83
CA ALA A 147 -10.00 -19.98 1.01
C ALA A 147 -10.11 -21.41 0.45
N ALA A 148 -9.53 -21.68 -0.73
CA ALA A 148 -9.58 -23.02 -1.34
C ALA A 148 -8.89 -24.09 -0.50
N GLY A 149 -7.75 -23.75 0.14
CA GLY A 149 -7.01 -24.64 1.03
C GLY A 149 -7.46 -24.58 2.49
N ARG A 150 -8.38 -23.68 2.84
CA ARG A 150 -8.81 -23.40 4.21
C ARG A 150 -7.62 -23.14 5.14
N ARG A 151 -6.74 -22.24 4.71
CA ARG A 151 -5.49 -21.91 5.39
C ARG A 151 -5.38 -20.41 5.60
N VAL A 152 -4.72 -20.04 6.70
CA VAL A 152 -4.28 -18.67 6.96
C VAL A 152 -2.76 -18.66 7.07
N PHE A 153 -2.10 -17.72 6.43
CA PHE A 153 -0.66 -17.53 6.52
C PHE A 153 -0.34 -16.34 7.41
N LEU A 154 0.59 -16.54 8.34
CA LEU A 154 1.11 -15.51 9.22
C LEU A 154 2.62 -15.40 9.05
N GLY A 155 3.10 -14.33 8.44
CA GLY A 155 4.53 -14.02 8.34
C GLY A 155 4.98 -13.05 9.42
N ASP A 156 6.21 -13.23 9.93
CA ASP A 156 6.72 -12.47 11.06
C ASP A 156 8.21 -12.15 10.95
N VAL A 157 8.60 -10.94 11.40
CA VAL A 157 9.99 -10.46 11.38
C VAL A 157 10.89 -11.30 12.28
N GLY A 158 10.44 -11.60 13.49
CA GLY A 158 11.25 -12.33 14.48
C GLY A 158 11.41 -13.80 14.10
N PHE A 159 10.36 -14.41 13.56
CA PHE A 159 10.39 -15.78 13.07
C PHE A 159 11.21 -15.92 11.77
N GLN A 160 11.28 -14.87 10.96
CA GLN A 160 11.90 -14.85 9.62
C GLN A 160 11.35 -15.96 8.73
N GLY A 161 10.05 -16.05 8.66
CA GLY A 161 9.31 -17.08 7.96
C GLY A 161 7.81 -16.89 8.15
N TYR A 162 7.04 -17.91 7.82
CA TYR A 162 5.60 -17.89 8.01
C TYR A 162 5.07 -19.17 8.66
N ASN A 163 3.97 -19.01 9.39
CA ASN A 163 3.17 -20.11 9.91
C ASN A 163 1.96 -20.33 9.00
N VAL A 164 1.58 -21.58 8.82
CA VAL A 164 0.30 -22.00 8.20
C VAL A 164 -0.65 -22.36 9.32
N LEU A 165 -1.80 -21.70 9.36
CA LEU A 165 -2.84 -21.90 10.37
C LEU A 165 -4.08 -22.48 9.74
N GLY A 166 -4.86 -23.20 10.54
CA GLY A 166 -6.20 -23.64 10.21
C GLY A 166 -7.26 -22.54 10.37
N PRO A 167 -8.54 -22.84 10.02
CA PRO A 167 -9.66 -21.91 10.14
C PRO A 167 -9.89 -21.38 11.57
N GLY A 168 -9.48 -22.14 12.60
CA GLY A 168 -9.55 -21.73 14.01
C GLY A 168 -8.33 -20.97 14.51
N LEU A 169 -7.41 -20.55 13.63
CA LEU A 169 -6.10 -20.02 13.94
C LEU A 169 -5.19 -20.98 14.72
N ASP A 170 -5.40 -22.30 14.61
CA ASP A 170 -4.47 -23.31 15.12
C ASP A 170 -3.24 -23.39 14.21
N ILE A 171 -2.03 -23.26 14.78
CA ILE A 171 -0.79 -23.38 14.01
C ILE A 171 -0.62 -24.85 13.60
N ARG A 172 -0.59 -25.10 12.30
CA ARG A 172 -0.40 -26.42 11.69
C ARG A 172 1.03 -26.67 11.28
N GLU A 173 1.69 -25.65 10.76
CA GLU A 173 3.04 -25.76 10.18
C GLU A 173 3.80 -24.46 10.38
N GLY A 174 5.15 -24.54 10.45
CA GLY A 174 6.03 -23.38 10.50
C GLY A 174 7.16 -23.51 9.46
N ASN A 175 7.23 -22.55 8.55
CA ASN A 175 8.21 -22.49 7.47
C ASN A 175 9.24 -21.37 7.73
N LYS A 176 10.43 -21.74 8.23
CA LYS A 176 11.51 -20.78 8.44
C LYS A 176 12.24 -20.52 7.12
N LEU A 177 12.25 -19.27 6.67
CA LEU A 177 12.82 -18.88 5.39
C LEU A 177 14.24 -18.28 5.51
N GLY A 178 14.59 -17.75 6.70
CA GLY A 178 15.79 -16.93 6.91
C GLY A 178 15.65 -15.52 6.33
N ASN A 179 14.44 -15.10 6.00
CA ASN A 179 14.09 -13.80 5.46
C ASN A 179 12.66 -13.41 5.89
N ILE A 180 12.25 -12.16 5.69
CA ILE A 180 10.99 -11.61 6.19
C ILE A 180 9.95 -11.63 5.07
N PRO A 181 8.90 -12.50 5.14
CA PRO A 181 7.83 -12.52 4.14
C PRO A 181 6.90 -11.31 4.29
N VAL A 182 6.53 -10.68 3.18
CA VAL A 182 5.64 -9.51 3.15
C VAL A 182 4.46 -9.67 2.20
N ALA A 183 4.58 -10.58 1.24
CA ALA A 183 3.49 -10.98 0.36
C ALA A 183 3.60 -12.46 0.04
N LEU A 184 2.44 -13.08 -0.22
CA LEU A 184 2.33 -14.47 -0.59
C LEU A 184 1.16 -14.62 -1.57
N ASP A 185 1.40 -15.38 -2.63
CA ASP A 185 0.35 -15.82 -3.54
C ASP A 185 0.34 -17.36 -3.63
N VAL A 186 -0.84 -17.94 -3.78
CA VAL A 186 -1.04 -19.39 -3.81
C VAL A 186 -1.42 -19.82 -5.22
N ASP A 187 -0.67 -20.78 -5.79
CA ASP A 187 -1.00 -21.41 -7.06
C ASP A 187 -0.97 -22.94 -6.91
N GLY A 188 -2.14 -23.52 -6.66
CA GLY A 188 -2.27 -24.95 -6.43
C GLY A 188 -1.50 -25.43 -5.19
N ALA A 189 -0.45 -26.23 -5.39
CA ALA A 189 0.41 -26.73 -4.31
C ALA A 189 1.60 -25.82 -3.99
N ASP A 190 1.76 -24.71 -4.70
CA ASP A 190 2.88 -23.80 -4.57
C ASP A 190 2.47 -22.52 -3.82
N ASP A 191 3.19 -22.22 -2.74
CA ASP A 191 3.12 -20.93 -2.05
C ASP A 191 4.29 -20.07 -2.59
N TRP A 192 3.97 -18.95 -3.26
CA TRP A 192 4.94 -18.01 -3.80
C TRP A 192 5.15 -16.87 -2.82
N VAL A 193 6.34 -16.72 -2.29
CA VAL A 193 6.62 -15.83 -1.17
C VAL A 193 7.60 -14.74 -1.58
N ALA A 194 7.18 -13.48 -1.48
CA ALA A 194 8.05 -12.33 -1.57
C ALA A 194 8.58 -11.95 -0.18
N CYS A 195 9.91 -11.98 -0.04
CA CYS A 195 10.61 -11.63 1.18
C CYS A 195 11.30 -10.27 1.00
N ILE A 196 11.07 -9.35 1.95
CA ILE A 196 11.51 -7.94 1.83
C ILE A 196 13.03 -7.75 2.02
N GLY A 197 13.72 -8.68 2.69
CA GLY A 197 15.11 -8.53 3.09
C GLY A 197 15.22 -7.73 4.38
N HIS A 198 15.47 -6.44 4.29
CA HIS A 198 15.46 -5.56 5.44
C HIS A 198 14.06 -5.00 5.68
N PHE A 199 13.54 -5.17 6.90
CA PHE A 199 12.24 -4.61 7.26
C PHE A 199 12.28 -3.07 7.30
N PHE A 200 13.26 -2.50 7.99
CA PHE A 200 13.48 -1.05 7.98
C PHE A 200 14.12 -0.59 6.67
N PRO A 201 13.83 0.65 6.23
CA PRO A 201 14.33 1.19 4.97
C PRO A 201 15.85 1.07 4.81
N ARG A 202 16.30 0.25 3.86
CA ARG A 202 17.69 0.05 3.44
C ARG A 202 17.70 -0.26 1.95
N GLU A 203 18.77 0.15 1.26
CA GLU A 203 18.93 -0.14 -0.18
C GLU A 203 19.73 -1.42 -0.44
N GLU A 204 20.27 -2.05 0.59
CA GLU A 204 20.98 -3.32 0.46
C GLU A 204 20.06 -4.39 -0.14
N PRO A 205 20.43 -5.02 -1.28
CA PRO A 205 19.55 -5.89 -2.03
C PRO A 205 19.49 -7.29 -1.41
N ARG A 206 18.66 -7.48 -0.39
CA ARG A 206 18.39 -8.75 0.30
C ARG A 206 16.99 -9.31 0.05
N GLY A 207 16.21 -8.65 -0.82
CA GLY A 207 14.90 -9.14 -1.24
C GLY A 207 15.03 -10.47 -2.00
N GLN A 208 14.04 -11.35 -1.83
CA GLN A 208 14.07 -12.69 -2.37
C GLN A 208 12.65 -13.16 -2.72
N VAL A 209 12.51 -13.88 -3.83
CA VAL A 209 11.30 -14.62 -4.17
C VAL A 209 11.55 -16.10 -3.99
N LEU A 210 10.68 -16.77 -3.24
CA LEU A 210 10.74 -18.20 -2.96
C LEU A 210 9.46 -18.85 -3.49
N ARG A 211 9.59 -20.07 -4.05
CA ARG A 211 8.48 -20.97 -4.31
C ARG A 211 8.58 -22.15 -3.34
N MET A 212 7.59 -22.26 -2.47
CA MET A 212 7.47 -23.32 -1.47
C MET A 212 6.45 -24.34 -1.95
N ARG A 213 6.91 -25.47 -2.48
CA ARG A 213 6.04 -26.54 -3.01
C ARG A 213 5.64 -27.50 -1.92
N ARG A 214 4.35 -27.61 -1.65
CA ARG A 214 3.80 -28.61 -0.75
C ARG A 214 3.82 -29.97 -1.42
N ARG A 215 4.42 -30.96 -0.74
CA ARG A 215 4.46 -32.34 -1.19
C ARG A 215 3.30 -33.16 -0.61
N PRO A 216 2.99 -34.35 -1.22
CA PRO A 216 1.92 -35.22 -0.70
C PRO A 216 2.13 -35.71 0.72
N ASP A 217 3.40 -35.77 1.20
CA ASP A 217 3.75 -36.15 2.58
C ASP A 217 3.60 -34.97 3.59
N GLY A 218 3.15 -33.80 3.13
CA GLY A 218 3.01 -32.59 3.91
C GLY A 218 4.28 -31.76 4.06
N SER A 219 5.44 -32.25 3.61
CA SER A 219 6.68 -31.46 3.61
C SER A 219 6.69 -30.40 2.52
N TYR A 220 7.58 -29.41 2.66
CA TYR A 220 7.80 -28.39 1.63
C TYR A 220 9.12 -28.56 0.90
N GLY A 221 9.08 -28.45 -0.42
CA GLY A 221 10.27 -28.22 -1.26
C GLY A 221 10.46 -26.72 -1.45
N ARG A 222 11.65 -26.22 -1.17
CA ARG A 222 12.00 -24.81 -1.39
C ARG A 222 12.75 -24.65 -2.70
N ILE A 223 12.36 -23.66 -3.50
CA ILE A 223 13.04 -23.22 -4.71
C ILE A 223 13.31 -21.73 -4.57
N ASP A 224 14.56 -21.33 -4.68
CA ASP A 224 14.97 -19.93 -4.71
C ASP A 224 14.78 -19.41 -6.14
N VAL A 225 13.72 -18.63 -6.36
CA VAL A 225 13.32 -18.13 -7.69
C VAL A 225 14.16 -16.93 -8.09
N ALA A 226 14.28 -15.95 -7.20
CA ALA A 226 15.09 -14.75 -7.39
C ALA A 226 15.65 -14.26 -6.07
N SER A 227 16.84 -13.66 -6.11
CA SER A 227 17.52 -13.12 -4.93
C SER A 227 18.33 -11.88 -5.28
N GLY A 228 18.85 -11.18 -4.25
CA GLY A 228 19.62 -9.95 -4.48
C GLY A 228 18.78 -8.80 -5.01
N LEU A 229 17.50 -8.78 -4.67
CA LEU A 229 16.55 -7.73 -5.07
C LEU A 229 16.47 -6.63 -3.99
N PRO A 230 16.19 -5.37 -4.36
CA PRO A 230 15.76 -4.36 -3.41
C PRO A 230 14.48 -4.82 -2.67
N ARG A 231 14.01 -4.02 -1.72
CA ARG A 231 12.85 -4.35 -0.89
C ARG A 231 11.61 -4.69 -1.72
N LEU A 232 11.05 -5.88 -1.51
CA LEU A 232 9.81 -6.33 -2.15
C LEU A 232 8.58 -5.90 -1.37
N SER A 233 7.43 -5.79 -2.05
CA SER A 233 6.15 -5.42 -1.44
C SER A 233 4.97 -6.29 -1.86
N ASP A 234 4.95 -6.80 -3.09
CA ASP A 234 3.85 -7.66 -3.58
C ASP A 234 4.33 -8.61 -4.68
N ILE A 235 3.65 -9.75 -4.80
CA ILE A 235 3.85 -10.76 -5.85
C ILE A 235 2.49 -11.30 -6.28
N ARG A 236 2.29 -11.49 -7.60
CA ARG A 236 1.10 -12.11 -8.18
C ARG A 236 1.48 -13.10 -9.26
N VAL A 237 0.93 -14.28 -9.17
CA VAL A 237 1.21 -15.40 -10.07
C VAL A 237 0.06 -15.58 -11.07
N ALA A 238 0.37 -15.57 -12.34
CA ALA A 238 -0.59 -15.80 -13.42
C ALA A 238 0.15 -16.27 -14.68
N ASP A 239 -0.57 -16.77 -15.67
CA ASP A 239 -0.08 -16.93 -17.02
C ASP A 239 -0.29 -15.59 -17.77
N LEU A 240 0.75 -14.78 -17.82
CA LEU A 240 0.68 -13.40 -18.31
C LEU A 240 0.90 -13.28 -19.82
N ASN A 241 1.47 -14.31 -20.45
CA ASN A 241 1.75 -14.35 -21.87
C ASN A 241 0.92 -15.38 -22.64
N GLY A 242 0.10 -16.18 -21.95
CA GLY A 242 -0.81 -17.16 -22.55
C GLY A 242 -0.13 -18.43 -23.05
N ASP A 243 1.08 -18.76 -22.57
CA ASP A 243 1.84 -19.95 -23.00
C ASP A 243 1.58 -21.19 -22.13
N GLY A 244 0.78 -21.07 -21.07
CA GLY A 244 0.43 -22.14 -20.14
C GLY A 244 1.48 -22.41 -19.06
N VAL A 245 2.58 -21.65 -19.02
CA VAL A 245 3.58 -21.69 -17.95
C VAL A 245 3.29 -20.57 -16.94
N ARG A 246 3.58 -20.81 -15.66
CA ARG A 246 3.35 -19.79 -14.62
C ARG A 246 4.42 -18.72 -14.66
N ASP A 247 3.95 -17.51 -14.86
CA ASP A 247 4.67 -16.26 -14.71
C ASP A 247 4.34 -15.63 -13.37
N PHE A 248 5.03 -14.54 -13.03
CA PHE A 248 4.62 -13.69 -11.91
C PHE A 248 4.96 -12.22 -12.13
N ALA A 249 4.10 -11.34 -11.64
CA ALA A 249 4.36 -9.92 -11.52
C ALA A 249 4.95 -9.61 -10.14
N LEU A 250 5.98 -8.76 -10.09
CA LEU A 250 6.73 -8.45 -8.88
C LEU A 250 6.85 -6.95 -8.63
N CYS A 251 6.38 -6.52 -7.47
CA CYS A 251 6.58 -5.18 -6.97
C CYS A 251 7.88 -5.10 -6.16
N VAL A 252 8.93 -4.58 -6.77
CA VAL A 252 10.20 -4.25 -6.11
C VAL A 252 10.11 -2.80 -5.66
N TYR A 253 9.57 -2.59 -4.45
CA TYR A 253 9.29 -1.27 -3.92
C TYR A 253 10.55 -0.39 -3.89
N GLY A 254 11.63 -0.87 -3.22
CA GLY A 254 12.80 -0.07 -2.88
C GLY A 254 12.38 1.25 -2.22
N ASN A 255 13.28 2.05 -1.67
CA ASN A 255 12.92 3.42 -1.30
C ASN A 255 13.33 4.39 -2.40
N PHE A 256 14.52 4.19 -2.96
CA PHE A 256 15.09 5.00 -4.04
C PHE A 256 15.49 4.15 -5.23
N ILE A 257 15.73 2.84 -5.02
CA ILE A 257 16.14 1.89 -6.06
C ILE A 257 15.11 0.77 -6.09
N GLY A 258 14.22 0.80 -7.06
CA GLY A 258 13.15 -0.18 -7.18
C GLY A 258 12.64 -0.25 -8.61
N ARG A 259 11.73 -1.18 -8.87
CA ARG A 259 11.11 -1.38 -10.17
C ARG A 259 9.82 -2.16 -10.07
N PHE A 260 9.05 -2.15 -11.13
CA PHE A 260 7.99 -3.11 -11.38
C PHE A 260 8.35 -3.97 -12.59
N SER A 261 8.27 -5.28 -12.42
CA SER A 261 8.63 -6.23 -13.49
C SER A 261 7.66 -7.41 -13.50
N TRP A 262 7.56 -8.08 -14.65
CA TRP A 262 7.03 -9.42 -14.71
C TRP A 262 8.16 -10.40 -15.03
N TRP A 263 7.99 -11.63 -14.58
CA TRP A 263 8.98 -12.69 -14.70
C TRP A 263 8.35 -13.82 -15.49
N GLU A 264 8.85 -14.01 -16.70
CA GLU A 264 8.38 -15.01 -17.65
C GLU A 264 8.89 -16.39 -17.26
N GLY A 265 7.99 -17.33 -17.04
CA GLY A 265 8.30 -18.72 -16.78
C GLY A 265 8.86 -19.42 -18.03
N LYS A 266 10.04 -20.03 -17.90
CA LYS A 266 10.68 -20.80 -19.00
C LYS A 266 10.61 -22.30 -18.77
N GLY A 267 9.83 -22.74 -17.79
CA GLY A 267 9.84 -24.13 -17.34
C GLY A 267 11.12 -24.51 -16.62
N ASN A 268 11.14 -25.72 -16.02
CA ASN A 268 12.30 -26.23 -15.28
C ASN A 268 12.86 -25.27 -14.20
N ASP A 269 11.95 -24.60 -13.49
CA ASP A 269 12.27 -23.65 -12.41
C ASP A 269 13.20 -22.51 -12.84
N ARG A 270 12.97 -21.97 -14.03
CA ARG A 270 13.70 -20.81 -14.57
C ARG A 270 12.72 -19.71 -14.98
N TRP A 271 13.11 -18.46 -14.73
CA TRP A 271 12.34 -17.27 -15.07
C TRP A 271 13.27 -16.20 -15.62
N ASP A 272 12.78 -15.43 -16.58
CA ASP A 272 13.43 -14.26 -17.18
C ASP A 272 12.70 -13.00 -16.76
N GLU A 273 13.45 -12.00 -16.24
CA GLU A 273 12.88 -10.72 -15.79
C GLU A 273 12.66 -9.76 -16.96
N HIS A 274 11.45 -9.17 -17.04
CA HIS A 274 11.09 -8.10 -17.96
C HIS A 274 10.65 -6.87 -17.16
N VAL A 275 11.48 -5.81 -17.15
CA VAL A 275 11.20 -4.58 -16.41
C VAL A 275 10.17 -3.74 -17.17
N LEU A 276 9.04 -3.45 -16.54
CA LEU A 276 7.95 -2.62 -17.09
C LEU A 276 8.01 -1.17 -16.59
N LEU A 277 8.50 -0.94 -15.37
CA LEU A 277 8.72 0.38 -14.79
C LEU A 277 10.02 0.38 -14.01
N ASP A 278 11.04 1.08 -14.50
CA ASP A 278 12.33 1.27 -13.84
C ASP A 278 12.27 2.50 -12.91
N LYS A 279 11.42 2.41 -11.88
CA LYS A 279 11.21 3.42 -10.83
C LYS A 279 10.81 2.74 -9.53
N PRO A 280 11.23 3.28 -8.37
CA PRO A 280 10.81 2.76 -7.07
C PRO A 280 9.33 3.02 -6.78
N GLY A 281 8.81 2.32 -5.80
CA GLY A 281 7.51 2.60 -5.20
C GLY A 281 6.36 1.70 -5.64
N ALA A 282 6.56 0.68 -6.48
CA ALA A 282 5.50 -0.29 -6.74
C ALA A 282 5.11 -1.01 -5.43
N VAL A 283 3.87 -0.80 -4.94
CA VAL A 283 3.39 -1.36 -3.66
C VAL A 283 2.44 -2.53 -3.82
N ARG A 284 1.57 -2.46 -4.84
CA ARG A 284 0.54 -3.49 -5.10
C ARG A 284 0.37 -3.67 -6.59
N CYS A 285 0.08 -4.92 -6.96
CA CYS A 285 -0.23 -5.30 -8.33
C CYS A 285 -1.45 -6.23 -8.34
N VAL A 286 -2.34 -6.07 -9.31
CA VAL A 286 -3.49 -6.94 -9.53
C VAL A 286 -3.54 -7.31 -11.01
N PRO A 287 -3.33 -8.60 -11.37
CA PRO A 287 -3.64 -9.09 -12.71
C PRO A 287 -5.16 -9.14 -12.91
N VAL A 288 -5.67 -8.43 -13.91
CA VAL A 288 -7.09 -8.33 -14.20
C VAL A 288 -7.31 -7.93 -15.67
N ASP A 289 -8.35 -8.39 -16.32
CA ASP A 289 -8.80 -7.84 -17.60
C ASP A 289 -9.53 -6.52 -17.36
N PHE A 290 -8.75 -5.43 -17.20
CA PHE A 290 -9.26 -4.12 -16.79
C PHE A 290 -9.99 -3.38 -17.91
N ASN A 291 -9.58 -3.64 -19.17
CA ASN A 291 -10.15 -3.01 -20.34
C ASN A 291 -11.19 -3.88 -21.07
N ARG A 292 -11.49 -5.09 -20.56
CA ARG A 292 -12.46 -6.07 -21.07
C ARG A 292 -12.17 -6.51 -22.52
N ASP A 293 -10.88 -6.65 -22.86
CA ASP A 293 -10.46 -7.17 -24.17
C ASP A 293 -10.17 -8.67 -24.17
N GLY A 294 -10.39 -9.35 -23.05
CA GLY A 294 -10.21 -10.79 -22.86
C GLY A 294 -8.77 -11.18 -22.55
N LYS A 295 -7.88 -10.23 -22.26
CA LYS A 295 -6.49 -10.49 -21.91
C LYS A 295 -6.19 -9.96 -20.51
N LEU A 296 -5.19 -10.55 -19.86
CA LEU A 296 -4.76 -10.05 -18.57
C LEU A 296 -3.92 -8.77 -18.72
N ASP A 297 -4.36 -7.75 -18.02
CA ASP A 297 -3.61 -6.53 -17.76
C ASP A 297 -2.96 -6.60 -16.38
N LEU A 298 -2.06 -5.69 -16.09
CA LEU A 298 -1.49 -5.49 -14.75
C LEU A 298 -1.84 -4.09 -14.26
N LEU A 299 -2.68 -4.03 -13.23
CA LEU A 299 -2.98 -2.78 -12.53
C LEU A 299 -1.98 -2.61 -11.39
N VAL A 300 -1.25 -1.48 -11.36
CA VAL A 300 -0.11 -1.29 -10.45
C VAL A 300 -0.23 0.04 -9.71
N LEU A 301 -0.29 -0.05 -8.37
CA LEU A 301 -0.25 1.11 -7.49
C LEU A 301 1.20 1.43 -7.13
N VAL A 302 1.59 2.68 -7.33
CA VAL A 302 2.92 3.21 -7.01
C VAL A 302 2.80 4.28 -5.95
N ALA A 303 3.60 4.16 -4.89
CA ALA A 303 3.55 4.98 -3.68
C ALA A 303 4.84 5.73 -3.39
N GLN A 304 5.72 5.87 -4.38
CA GLN A 304 6.97 6.59 -4.17
C GLN A 304 7.21 7.51 -5.38
N TRP A 305 7.56 8.75 -5.13
CA TRP A 305 7.84 9.78 -6.14
C TRP A 305 6.63 10.20 -6.97
N THR A 306 5.91 9.26 -7.59
CA THR A 306 4.86 9.58 -8.55
C THR A 306 3.44 9.31 -8.05
N GLU A 307 3.23 8.66 -6.91
CA GLU A 307 1.91 8.37 -6.34
C GLU A 307 0.85 8.11 -7.43
N SER A 308 1.02 7.01 -8.16
CA SER A 308 0.27 6.79 -9.40
C SER A 308 -0.43 5.45 -9.42
N LEU A 309 -1.54 5.38 -10.14
CA LEU A 309 -2.12 4.14 -10.61
C LEU A 309 -1.80 3.97 -12.09
N PHE A 310 -1.05 2.91 -12.41
CA PHE A 310 -0.74 2.54 -13.79
C PHE A 310 -1.52 1.31 -14.21
N LEU A 311 -1.98 1.31 -15.45
CA LEU A 311 -2.44 0.15 -16.18
C LEU A 311 -1.38 -0.25 -17.19
N PHE A 312 -0.95 -1.50 -17.16
CA PHE A 312 -0.14 -2.12 -18.20
C PHE A 312 -1.04 -3.05 -19.00
N GLU A 313 -1.53 -2.58 -20.14
CA GLU A 313 -2.42 -3.33 -21.03
C GLU A 313 -1.64 -4.46 -21.71
N GLY A 314 -2.04 -5.70 -21.46
CA GLY A 314 -1.39 -6.89 -21.96
C GLY A 314 -1.84 -7.26 -23.37
N ASP A 315 -0.93 -7.80 -24.18
CA ASP A 315 -1.25 -8.33 -25.52
C ASP A 315 -1.44 -9.85 -25.56
N ALA A 316 -1.40 -10.53 -24.40
CA ALA A 316 -1.39 -11.97 -24.21
C ALA A 316 -0.19 -12.70 -24.88
N ARG A 317 0.91 -11.99 -25.12
CA ARG A 317 2.17 -12.50 -25.67
C ARG A 317 3.40 -11.99 -24.92
N GLY A 318 3.17 -11.40 -23.71
CA GLY A 318 4.21 -10.79 -22.90
C GLY A 318 4.54 -9.34 -23.24
N GLY A 319 3.84 -8.73 -24.20
CA GLY A 319 3.92 -7.28 -24.45
C GLY A 319 2.94 -6.52 -23.57
N PHE A 320 3.43 -5.39 -22.97
CA PHE A 320 2.62 -4.54 -22.10
C PHE A 320 2.73 -3.08 -22.51
N THR A 321 1.59 -2.41 -22.66
CA THR A 321 1.52 -0.96 -22.95
C THR A 321 1.07 -0.21 -21.71
N ARG A 322 1.93 0.70 -21.19
CA ARG A 322 1.63 1.47 -19.99
C ARG A 322 0.71 2.66 -20.27
N ARG A 323 -0.33 2.80 -19.42
CA ARG A 323 -1.17 4.00 -19.29
C ARG A 323 -1.18 4.49 -17.85
N THR A 324 -1.28 5.80 -17.66
CA THR A 324 -1.49 6.41 -16.34
C THR A 324 -2.97 6.67 -16.17
N LEU A 325 -3.59 5.99 -15.18
CA LEU A 325 -5.00 6.20 -14.86
C LEU A 325 -5.18 7.46 -14.01
N PHE A 326 -4.32 7.65 -13.01
CA PHE A 326 -4.20 8.91 -12.28
C PHE A 326 -2.79 9.08 -11.69
N GLN A 327 -2.47 10.31 -11.33
CA GLN A 327 -1.27 10.67 -10.57
C GLN A 327 -1.64 11.69 -9.50
N LYS A 328 -1.13 11.48 -8.29
CA LYS A 328 -1.34 12.35 -7.12
C LYS A 328 0.01 12.90 -6.65
N PRO A 329 0.02 13.97 -5.84
CA PRO A 329 1.25 14.45 -5.21
C PRO A 329 1.86 13.43 -4.23
N PRO A 330 3.18 13.46 -3.96
CA PRO A 330 3.86 12.52 -3.07
C PRO A 330 3.32 12.49 -1.64
N SER A 331 2.69 13.57 -1.19
CA SER A 331 2.06 13.65 0.13
C SER A 331 0.84 12.76 0.33
N TRP A 332 0.33 12.13 -0.74
CA TRP A 332 -0.86 11.27 -0.68
C TRP A 332 -0.60 9.96 0.03
N GLY A 333 0.57 9.32 -0.17
CA GLY A 333 0.98 8.12 0.53
C GLY A 333 0.10 6.92 0.22
N HIS A 334 0.05 6.49 -1.05
CA HIS A 334 -0.67 5.28 -1.44
C HIS A 334 -0.08 4.05 -0.73
N SER A 335 -0.94 3.13 -0.27
CA SER A 335 -0.54 2.02 0.60
C SER A 335 -1.22 0.70 0.30
N GLY A 336 -2.45 0.74 -0.21
CA GLY A 336 -3.25 -0.45 -0.51
C GLY A 336 -4.18 -0.25 -1.68
N MET A 337 -4.55 -1.35 -2.35
CA MET A 337 -5.48 -1.37 -3.48
C MET A 337 -6.19 -2.72 -3.53
N ASP A 338 -7.47 -2.69 -3.90
CA ASP A 338 -8.23 -3.87 -4.32
C ASP A 338 -9.09 -3.53 -5.54
N VAL A 339 -9.56 -4.55 -6.25
CA VAL A 339 -10.31 -4.41 -7.51
C VAL A 339 -11.56 -5.26 -7.45
N ALA A 340 -12.72 -4.64 -7.68
CA ALA A 340 -14.02 -5.32 -7.72
C ALA A 340 -15.01 -4.47 -8.53
N ASP A 341 -16.09 -5.07 -9.01
CA ASP A 341 -17.17 -4.35 -9.71
C ASP A 341 -18.18 -3.81 -8.70
N PHE A 342 -17.98 -2.56 -8.25
CA PHE A 342 -18.79 -1.93 -7.20
C PHE A 342 -20.18 -1.53 -7.66
N ASN A 343 -20.36 -1.15 -8.92
CA ASN A 343 -21.63 -0.67 -9.44
C ASN A 343 -22.40 -1.73 -10.27
N GLY A 344 -21.82 -2.93 -10.45
CA GLY A 344 -22.43 -4.04 -11.17
C GLY A 344 -22.53 -3.82 -12.69
N ASP A 345 -21.70 -2.93 -13.27
CA ASP A 345 -21.69 -2.66 -14.72
C ASP A 345 -20.76 -3.60 -15.51
N GLY A 346 -20.07 -4.48 -14.81
CA GLY A 346 -19.15 -5.46 -15.34
C GLY A 346 -17.76 -4.94 -15.62
N TRP A 347 -17.46 -3.66 -15.38
CA TRP A 347 -16.10 -3.13 -15.41
C TRP A 347 -15.44 -3.26 -14.04
N PRO A 348 -14.18 -3.70 -13.97
CA PRO A 348 -13.47 -3.73 -12.71
C PRO A 348 -13.21 -2.31 -12.21
N ASP A 349 -13.74 -1.95 -11.03
CA ASP A 349 -13.48 -0.70 -10.34
C ASP A 349 -12.30 -0.84 -9.39
N VAL A 350 -11.77 0.27 -8.87
CA VAL A 350 -10.59 0.28 -8.02
C VAL A 350 -10.88 0.99 -6.72
N VAL A 351 -10.60 0.33 -5.60
CA VAL A 351 -10.54 0.97 -4.30
C VAL A 351 -9.10 1.12 -3.84
N VAL A 352 -8.72 2.31 -3.33
CA VAL A 352 -7.34 2.66 -2.96
C VAL A 352 -7.31 3.22 -1.56
N ALA A 353 -6.40 2.69 -0.72
CA ALA A 353 -6.01 3.30 0.54
C ALA A 353 -4.83 4.25 0.33
N ASN A 354 -4.92 5.44 0.91
CA ASN A 354 -3.81 6.38 0.96
C ASN A 354 -3.67 6.93 2.38
N GLY A 355 -2.53 6.68 3.00
CA GLY A 355 -2.33 7.00 4.41
C GLY A 355 -0.92 6.69 4.89
N ASP A 356 0.01 6.33 4.01
CA ASP A 356 1.40 6.11 4.42
C ASP A 356 1.98 7.42 4.95
N ASN A 357 2.51 7.34 6.16
CA ASN A 357 3.04 8.46 6.95
C ASN A 357 4.36 8.07 7.63
N ALA A 358 5.04 7.05 7.11
CA ALA A 358 6.27 6.51 7.69
C ALA A 358 7.47 7.44 7.54
N ASP A 359 7.41 8.40 6.62
CA ASP A 359 8.52 9.32 6.33
C ASP A 359 8.76 10.38 7.40
N PHE A 360 7.80 10.56 8.32
CA PHE A 360 7.84 11.58 9.36
C PHE A 360 7.76 10.97 10.76
N PRO A 361 8.59 11.45 11.72
CA PRO A 361 8.57 10.94 13.09
C PRO A 361 7.22 11.13 13.80
N THR A 362 6.51 12.19 13.47
CA THR A 362 5.26 12.61 14.16
C THR A 362 4.00 12.08 13.50
N SER A 363 4.09 11.49 12.30
CA SER A 363 2.92 10.99 11.52
C SER A 363 1.75 12.00 11.52
N PRO A 364 1.92 13.23 11.01
CA PRO A 364 0.89 14.26 11.11
C PRO A 364 -0.39 13.83 10.37
N PRO A 365 -1.59 14.14 10.92
CA PRO A 365 -2.85 13.88 10.24
C PRO A 365 -2.90 14.66 8.91
N ARG A 366 -3.42 14.03 7.85
CA ARG A 366 -3.54 14.66 6.53
C ARG A 366 -4.98 14.56 6.04
N PRO A 367 -5.62 15.70 5.68
CA PRO A 367 -7.05 15.74 5.37
C PRO A 367 -7.44 14.91 4.12
N HIS A 368 -6.47 14.51 3.32
CA HIS A 368 -6.66 13.68 2.13
C HIS A 368 -6.39 12.19 2.38
N HIS A 369 -5.97 11.79 3.60
CA HIS A 369 -5.81 10.38 3.95
C HIS A 369 -7.17 9.70 4.08
N GLY A 370 -7.26 8.48 3.57
CA GLY A 370 -8.49 7.69 3.61
C GLY A 370 -8.55 6.60 2.55
N VAL A 371 -9.76 6.16 2.31
CA VAL A 371 -10.14 5.17 1.30
C VAL A 371 -10.89 5.86 0.17
N ARG A 372 -10.56 5.53 -1.08
CA ARG A 372 -11.23 6.10 -2.26
C ARG A 372 -11.70 5.01 -3.21
N LEU A 373 -12.92 5.17 -3.69
CA LEU A 373 -13.48 4.38 -4.77
C LEU A 373 -13.34 5.14 -6.09
N TYR A 374 -12.76 4.49 -7.08
CA TYR A 374 -12.66 4.95 -8.45
C TYR A 374 -13.42 4.00 -9.37
N LEU A 375 -14.46 4.51 -10.04
CA LEU A 375 -15.22 3.74 -11.03
C LEU A 375 -14.51 3.74 -12.38
N ASN A 376 -14.43 2.56 -12.98
CA ASN A 376 -13.93 2.38 -14.33
C ASN A 376 -15.00 2.78 -15.35
N ARG A 377 -14.71 3.79 -16.16
CA ARG A 377 -15.62 4.29 -17.19
C ARG A 377 -15.31 3.75 -18.58
N GLY A 378 -14.53 2.68 -18.65
CA GLY A 378 -14.02 2.13 -19.90
C GLY A 378 -12.92 2.97 -20.54
N GLY A 379 -12.22 2.40 -21.56
CA GLY A 379 -11.16 3.10 -22.27
C GLY A 379 -9.97 3.54 -21.40
N ALA A 380 -9.63 2.78 -20.37
CA ALA A 380 -8.57 3.08 -19.39
C ALA A 380 -8.80 4.44 -18.68
N ARG A 381 -10.03 4.72 -18.29
CA ARG A 381 -10.41 5.95 -17.60
C ARG A 381 -11.12 5.63 -16.30
N VAL A 382 -10.63 6.17 -15.19
CA VAL A 382 -11.23 6.03 -13.86
C VAL A 382 -11.70 7.39 -13.31
N GLU A 383 -12.79 7.37 -12.56
CA GLU A 383 -13.41 8.54 -11.95
C GLU A 383 -13.59 8.31 -10.45
N GLU A 384 -13.12 9.26 -9.62
CA GLU A 384 -13.32 9.20 -8.17
C GLU A 384 -14.81 9.37 -7.85
N ALA A 385 -15.43 8.34 -7.30
CA ALA A 385 -16.87 8.28 -7.00
C ALA A 385 -17.16 8.49 -5.51
N TRP A 386 -16.21 8.10 -4.62
CA TRP A 386 -16.40 8.25 -3.18
C TRP A 386 -15.07 8.39 -2.45
N PHE A 387 -15.12 9.10 -1.31
CA PHE A 387 -14.01 9.25 -0.37
C PHE A 387 -14.47 9.02 1.07
N GLY A 388 -13.88 8.04 1.74
CA GLY A 388 -14.02 7.76 3.17
C GLY A 388 -12.79 8.23 3.92
N PRO A 389 -12.88 9.30 4.72
CA PRO A 389 -11.72 9.80 5.48
C PRO A 389 -11.31 8.78 6.55
N MET A 390 -9.99 8.50 6.65
CA MET A 390 -9.38 7.59 7.62
C MET A 390 -7.91 7.94 7.78
N ASN A 391 -7.49 8.39 8.97
CA ASN A 391 -6.09 8.72 9.20
C ASN A 391 -5.22 7.48 9.01
N GLY A 392 -4.17 7.60 8.20
CA GLY A 392 -3.19 6.54 8.02
C GLY A 392 -3.72 5.25 7.40
N ALA A 393 -4.78 5.31 6.55
CA ALA A 393 -5.31 4.15 5.85
C ALA A 393 -4.20 3.36 5.14
N TYR A 394 -4.16 2.03 5.30
CA TYR A 394 -3.01 1.25 4.88
C TYR A 394 -3.34 0.02 4.02
N ARG A 395 -4.09 -0.95 4.52
CA ARG A 395 -4.58 -2.11 3.76
C ARG A 395 -6.08 -2.02 3.61
N LEU A 396 -6.61 -2.62 2.56
CA LEU A 396 -8.05 -2.73 2.35
C LEU A 396 -8.40 -4.01 1.60
N ALA A 397 -9.67 -4.42 1.72
CA ALA A 397 -10.30 -5.46 0.94
C ALA A 397 -11.75 -5.07 0.65
N ALA A 398 -12.20 -5.32 -0.58
CA ALA A 398 -13.56 -5.06 -1.04
C ALA A 398 -14.32 -6.39 -1.20
N ARG A 399 -15.33 -6.63 -0.36
CA ARG A 399 -16.17 -7.84 -0.36
C ARG A 399 -17.59 -7.46 0.07
N ASP A 400 -18.53 -8.30 -0.22
CA ASP A 400 -19.89 -8.26 0.34
C ASP A 400 -19.87 -8.95 1.72
N PHE A 401 -19.59 -8.16 2.78
CA PHE A 401 -19.40 -8.71 4.12
C PHE A 401 -20.71 -8.96 4.88
N ASP A 402 -21.81 -8.30 4.53
CA ASP A 402 -23.10 -8.50 5.16
C ASP A 402 -24.10 -9.29 4.28
N MET A 403 -23.65 -9.74 3.11
CA MET A 403 -24.38 -10.57 2.16
C MET A 403 -25.67 -9.92 1.63
N ASP A 404 -25.68 -8.58 1.51
CA ASP A 404 -26.83 -7.84 0.96
C ASP A 404 -26.76 -7.66 -0.57
N GLY A 405 -25.65 -8.06 -1.20
CA GLY A 405 -25.38 -8.00 -2.64
C GLY A 405 -24.64 -6.74 -3.09
N ASP A 406 -24.27 -5.87 -2.16
CA ASP A 406 -23.46 -4.68 -2.41
C ASP A 406 -22.04 -4.86 -1.82
N LEU A 407 -21.04 -4.23 -2.41
CA LEU A 407 -19.67 -4.36 -1.91
C LEU A 407 -19.39 -3.37 -0.79
N ASP A 408 -18.84 -3.90 0.30
CA ASP A 408 -18.29 -3.20 1.44
C ASP A 408 -16.78 -3.05 1.34
N ILE A 409 -16.17 -2.27 2.26
CA ILE A 409 -14.72 -2.09 2.31
C ILE A 409 -14.23 -2.29 3.75
N ALA A 410 -13.43 -3.33 3.98
CA ALA A 410 -12.64 -3.46 5.19
C ALA A 410 -11.31 -2.72 5.01
N ALA A 411 -10.89 -1.92 5.99
CA ALA A 411 -9.64 -1.18 5.92
C ALA A 411 -8.91 -1.13 7.26
N THR A 412 -7.56 -1.20 7.21
CA THR A 412 -6.71 -0.94 8.38
C THR A 412 -6.09 0.44 8.30
N SER A 413 -5.81 1.04 9.45
CA SER A 413 -4.92 2.18 9.58
C SER A 413 -3.67 1.79 10.35
N PHE A 414 -2.52 2.06 9.76
CA PHE A 414 -1.23 1.85 10.43
C PHE A 414 -0.73 3.11 11.15
N PHE A 415 -1.31 4.27 10.82
CA PHE A 415 -1.00 5.59 11.39
C PHE A 415 -2.28 6.34 11.79
N PRO A 416 -3.15 5.75 12.65
CA PRO A 416 -4.35 6.44 13.11
C PRO A 416 -3.98 7.66 13.97
N ASP A 417 -4.93 8.55 14.18
CA ASP A 417 -4.81 9.56 15.24
C ASP A 417 -5.00 8.87 16.59
N TYR A 418 -3.89 8.41 17.19
CA TYR A 418 -3.92 7.64 18.43
C TYR A 418 -4.51 8.39 19.63
N GLU A 419 -4.52 9.70 19.61
CA GLU A 419 -5.03 10.54 20.71
C GLU A 419 -6.54 10.77 20.58
N ARG A 420 -7.02 11.06 19.36
CA ARG A 420 -8.42 11.43 19.11
C ARG A 420 -9.25 10.29 18.59
N SER A 421 -8.67 9.42 17.77
CA SER A 421 -9.36 8.36 17.06
C SER A 421 -8.61 7.02 17.07
N PRO A 422 -8.19 6.48 18.25
CA PRO A 422 -7.37 5.28 18.35
C PRO A 422 -8.06 4.04 17.78
N ARG A 423 -9.38 4.07 17.59
CA ARG A 423 -10.18 2.97 17.06
C ARG A 423 -10.19 2.89 15.54
N GLU A 424 -9.64 3.89 14.85
CA GLU A 424 -9.42 3.85 13.40
C GLU A 424 -8.41 2.79 12.95
N GLY A 425 -7.72 2.13 13.87
CA GLY A 425 -6.80 1.03 13.53
C GLY A 425 -7.42 -0.03 12.60
N PHE A 426 -8.75 -0.21 12.67
CA PHE A 426 -9.53 -1.00 11.73
C PHE A 426 -10.92 -0.39 11.56
N LEU A 427 -11.41 -0.27 10.32
CA LEU A 427 -12.78 0.12 9.99
C LEU A 427 -13.37 -0.83 8.96
N LEU A 428 -14.64 -1.20 9.17
CA LEU A 428 -15.52 -1.72 8.13
C LEU A 428 -16.42 -0.57 7.66
N PHE A 429 -16.38 -0.28 6.39
CA PHE A 429 -17.26 0.63 5.68
C PHE A 429 -18.35 -0.22 5.01
N THR A 430 -19.52 -0.31 5.64
CA THR A 430 -20.67 -1.05 5.11
C THR A 430 -21.48 -0.15 4.18
N ASN A 431 -21.70 -0.57 2.95
CA ASN A 431 -22.44 0.18 1.95
C ASN A 431 -23.96 0.00 2.18
N ALA A 432 -24.62 1.04 2.65
CA ALA A 432 -26.07 1.06 2.84
C ALA A 432 -26.83 1.76 1.69
N GLY A 433 -26.11 2.21 0.67
CA GLY A 433 -26.67 3.01 -0.43
C GLY A 433 -26.91 2.26 -1.72
N GLY A 434 -26.40 1.03 -1.85
CA GLY A 434 -26.50 0.22 -3.06
C GLY A 434 -25.49 0.63 -4.15
N LYS A 435 -25.70 0.15 -5.38
CA LYS A 435 -24.76 0.27 -6.50
C LYS A 435 -24.71 1.64 -7.17
N GLU A 436 -25.69 2.49 -6.90
CA GLU A 436 -25.79 3.81 -7.55
C GLU A 436 -25.46 4.98 -6.61
N ARG A 437 -25.49 4.73 -5.30
CA ARG A 437 -25.30 5.74 -4.25
C ARG A 437 -24.37 5.19 -3.16
N TRP A 438 -23.26 5.87 -2.97
CA TRP A 438 -22.24 5.48 -1.98
C TRP A 438 -22.57 6.09 -0.61
N ASP A 439 -23.18 5.29 0.28
CA ASP A 439 -23.52 5.68 1.65
C ASP A 439 -22.91 4.67 2.62
N PHE A 440 -21.61 4.80 2.85
CA PHE A 440 -20.86 3.90 3.69
C PHE A 440 -20.95 4.28 5.17
N GLN A 441 -21.39 3.34 5.99
CA GLN A 441 -21.40 3.44 7.45
C GLN A 441 -20.13 2.84 8.02
N MET A 442 -19.51 3.52 9.02
CA MET A 442 -18.27 3.07 9.63
C MET A 442 -18.51 2.32 10.93
N ALA A 443 -17.96 1.11 11.04
CA ALA A 443 -17.96 0.32 12.25
C ALA A 443 -16.56 -0.26 12.56
N THR A 444 -16.32 -0.57 13.83
CA THR A 444 -15.11 -1.27 14.27
C THR A 444 -15.42 -2.22 15.43
N PHE A 445 -14.55 -3.21 15.65
CA PHE A 445 -14.70 -4.12 16.80
C PHE A 445 -14.08 -3.54 18.08
N ARG A 446 -14.54 -4.00 19.23
CA ARG A 446 -14.12 -3.44 20.54
C ARG A 446 -12.63 -3.53 20.78
N GLN A 447 -11.99 -4.61 20.33
CA GLN A 447 -10.57 -4.89 20.51
C GLN A 447 -9.68 -4.28 19.39
N SER A 448 -10.21 -3.44 18.52
CA SER A 448 -9.44 -2.80 17.42
C SER A 448 -8.18 -2.07 17.91
N VAL A 449 -8.17 -1.59 19.16
CA VAL A 449 -7.03 -0.95 19.81
C VAL A 449 -6.01 -1.92 20.42
N ALA A 450 -6.27 -3.24 20.39
CA ALA A 450 -5.40 -4.25 21.00
C ALA A 450 -4.14 -4.57 20.18
N GLY A 451 -4.06 -4.11 18.95
CA GLY A 451 -2.93 -4.31 18.04
C GLY A 451 -2.67 -3.09 17.15
N ARG A 452 -1.57 -3.12 16.43
CA ARG A 452 -1.24 -2.18 15.36
C ARG A 452 -1.26 -2.93 14.03
N TRP A 453 -2.36 -2.79 13.31
CA TRP A 453 -2.70 -3.65 12.19
C TRP A 453 -1.99 -3.22 10.89
N LEU A 454 -0.90 -3.91 10.54
CA LEU A 454 -0.15 -3.68 9.30
C LEU A 454 -0.65 -4.57 8.17
N ALA A 455 -0.86 -5.85 8.48
CA ALA A 455 -1.25 -6.85 7.50
C ALA A 455 -2.75 -7.15 7.61
N MET A 456 -3.41 -7.36 6.49
CA MET A 456 -4.82 -7.72 6.41
C MET A 456 -5.09 -8.49 5.12
N ASP A 457 -6.01 -9.45 5.21
CA ASP A 457 -6.63 -10.10 4.06
C ASP A 457 -8.07 -10.48 4.39
N ALA A 458 -8.90 -10.72 3.36
CA ALA A 458 -10.27 -11.17 3.48
C ALA A 458 -10.54 -12.37 2.57
N GLY A 459 -11.37 -13.31 3.04
CA GLY A 459 -11.75 -14.52 2.32
C GLY A 459 -12.48 -15.50 3.22
N ASP A 460 -13.27 -16.40 2.64
CA ASP A 460 -13.96 -17.47 3.34
C ASP A 460 -12.95 -18.51 3.86
N VAL A 461 -12.58 -18.41 5.15
CA VAL A 461 -11.52 -19.27 5.72
C VAL A 461 -12.04 -20.62 6.20
N ASP A 462 -13.32 -20.72 6.58
CA ASP A 462 -13.90 -21.97 7.11
C ASP A 462 -14.87 -22.66 6.15
N GLY A 463 -15.15 -22.05 5.01
CA GLY A 463 -15.91 -22.62 3.89
C GLY A 463 -17.41 -22.62 4.14
N ASP A 464 -17.91 -21.67 4.93
CA ASP A 464 -19.35 -21.52 5.18
C ASP A 464 -20.00 -20.54 4.17
N GLY A 465 -19.20 -19.84 3.37
CA GLY A 465 -19.58 -19.01 2.24
C GLY A 465 -19.81 -17.56 2.57
N ASP A 466 -19.42 -17.11 3.75
CA ASP A 466 -19.26 -15.68 4.05
C ASP A 466 -17.78 -15.26 4.13
N GLU A 467 -17.51 -13.97 4.08
CA GLU A 467 -16.15 -13.44 3.97
C GLU A 467 -15.60 -13.05 5.34
N ASP A 468 -14.56 -13.74 5.78
CA ASP A 468 -13.82 -13.46 7.01
C ASP A 468 -12.71 -12.43 6.80
N ILE A 469 -12.18 -11.85 7.90
CA ILE A 469 -11.06 -10.90 7.84
C ILE A 469 -9.97 -11.32 8.83
N VAL A 470 -8.72 -11.41 8.38
CA VAL A 470 -7.55 -11.59 9.23
C VAL A 470 -6.74 -10.31 9.36
N LEU A 471 -6.34 -9.98 10.59
CA LEU A 471 -5.54 -8.80 10.93
C LEU A 471 -4.24 -9.21 11.58
N GLY A 472 -3.10 -8.79 11.03
CA GLY A 472 -1.76 -9.03 11.59
C GLY A 472 -1.19 -7.78 12.24
N SER A 473 -0.66 -7.92 13.46
CA SER A 473 -0.15 -6.82 14.28
C SER A 473 1.36 -6.65 14.17
N LEU A 474 1.83 -5.42 13.91
CA LEU A 474 3.24 -5.05 13.92
C LEU A 474 3.46 -3.84 14.82
N VAL A 475 3.98 -4.10 16.02
CA VAL A 475 4.02 -3.09 17.10
C VAL A 475 5.29 -2.23 17.13
N ARG A 476 6.36 -2.66 16.46
CA ARG A 476 7.64 -1.92 16.44
C ARG A 476 7.86 -1.21 15.11
N MET A 477 7.76 0.11 15.14
CA MET A 477 8.09 1.02 14.03
C MET A 477 8.66 2.32 14.60
N PRO A 478 9.47 3.06 13.83
CA PRO A 478 10.10 4.30 14.30
C PRO A 478 9.14 5.49 14.46
N THR A 479 7.86 5.33 14.07
CA THR A 479 6.86 6.40 14.19
C THR A 479 6.33 6.55 15.62
N ALA A 480 6.00 7.77 16.01
CA ALA A 480 5.50 8.07 17.35
C ALA A 480 4.18 7.34 17.64
N VAL A 481 4.14 6.67 18.80
CA VAL A 481 2.95 6.01 19.35
C VAL A 481 2.92 6.34 20.85
N PRO A 482 1.75 6.59 21.45
CA PRO A 482 1.65 6.79 22.89
C PRO A 482 2.28 5.65 23.69
N SER A 483 3.16 5.96 24.63
CA SER A 483 4.00 4.96 25.32
C SER A 483 3.19 3.85 26.00
N LYS A 484 2.06 4.20 26.63
CA LYS A 484 1.16 3.23 27.27
C LYS A 484 0.56 2.23 26.27
N LEU A 485 0.18 2.72 25.11
CA LEU A 485 -0.41 1.88 24.04
C LEU A 485 0.65 0.94 23.46
N LYS A 486 1.84 1.46 23.20
CA LYS A 486 2.99 0.66 22.74
C LYS A 486 3.32 -0.45 23.73
N GLU A 487 3.44 -0.12 25.03
CA GLU A 487 3.73 -1.09 26.08
C GLU A 487 2.65 -2.17 26.18
N GLN A 488 1.37 -1.79 26.08
CA GLN A 488 0.25 -2.72 26.06
C GLN A 488 0.34 -3.70 24.88
N TRP A 489 0.61 -3.21 23.69
CA TRP A 489 0.77 -4.04 22.49
C TRP A 489 1.95 -4.99 22.61
N GLU A 490 3.11 -4.50 23.06
CA GLU A 490 4.31 -5.33 23.23
C GLU A 490 4.11 -6.44 24.26
N LYS A 491 3.37 -6.20 25.34
CA LYS A 491 3.14 -7.18 26.41
C LYS A 491 1.94 -8.11 26.19
N GLN A 492 0.88 -7.60 25.58
CA GLN A 492 -0.43 -8.29 25.56
C GLN A 492 -1.10 -8.32 24.18
N GLY A 493 -0.59 -7.55 23.20
CA GLY A 493 -1.19 -7.50 21.88
C GLY A 493 -1.12 -8.85 21.16
N PRO A 494 -2.15 -9.26 20.43
CA PRO A 494 -2.12 -10.49 19.63
C PRO A 494 -1.24 -10.32 18.40
N SER A 495 -0.61 -11.39 17.92
CA SER A 495 0.07 -11.39 16.61
C SER A 495 -0.93 -11.34 15.47
N MET A 496 -2.08 -12.03 15.63
CA MET A 496 -3.14 -12.07 14.63
C MET A 496 -4.51 -12.16 15.31
N VAL A 497 -5.49 -11.55 14.64
CA VAL A 497 -6.92 -11.67 14.96
C VAL A 497 -7.66 -12.10 13.69
N LEU A 498 -8.59 -13.04 13.84
CA LEU A 498 -9.61 -13.36 12.84
C LEU A 498 -10.93 -12.72 13.29
N LEU A 499 -11.50 -11.89 12.44
CA LEU A 499 -12.87 -11.46 12.51
C LEU A 499 -13.66 -12.47 11.68
N ARG A 500 -14.24 -13.46 12.38
CA ARG A 500 -15.04 -14.51 11.75
C ARG A 500 -16.42 -13.99 11.49
N ASN A 501 -16.83 -13.98 10.26
CA ASN A 501 -18.16 -13.57 9.85
C ASN A 501 -19.23 -14.59 10.29
N ARG A 502 -20.45 -14.14 10.41
CA ARG A 502 -21.66 -14.90 10.78
C ARG A 502 -22.87 -14.40 10.00
N ALA A 503 -22.64 -13.89 8.79
CA ALA A 503 -23.71 -13.33 7.97
C ALA A 503 -24.66 -14.42 7.44
N ARG A 504 -24.27 -15.68 7.49
CA ARG A 504 -25.09 -16.86 7.16
C ARG A 504 -25.73 -17.54 8.35
#